data_0424177e9faa13addd984bdc36b12719
#
_entry.id   0424177e9faa13addd984bdc36b12719
#
_cell.length_a   1.000
_cell.length_b   1.000
_cell.length_c   1.000
_cell.angle_alpha   90.00
_cell.angle_beta   90.00
_cell.angle_gamma   90.00
#
_symmetry.space_group_name_H-M   'P 1'
#
loop_
_entity.id
_entity.type
_entity.pdbx_description
1 polymer ?
#
loop_
_entity_poly.entity_id
_entity_poly.type
_entity_poly.pdbx_seq_one_letter_code
_entity_poly.pdbx_strand_id
1 'polypeptide(L)'
;MSKAFGERPLLRDVSLGVGKGERIGVVGRNGAGKSTLLRVLAGTEPADSGRVTRGASVVVGELDQVGISEPDATIRSHVLGDRDEHEWASDSGVREILTALLGGFDSEQLDRNISDLSGGERRRAYLAEQLIREVDVLFLDEPTNHLDVEIIAWLAAHLKNRPKIAIVTVTHDRWFLDEVCDHMWEVVGGNVEEYEGGYSAYVLAKAERMRQDAVSEARRQNLMRKELAWLRRGPPARTTKPQFRIDAANELIAAEPPPRNAVELLEFASARLGKTV
;
A
#
# COMPACT_ATOMS: atom_id res chain seq x y z
N MET A 1 3.40 -7.05 14.29
CA MET A 1 3.11 -5.72 14.85
C MET A 1 1.62 -5.43 14.76
N SER A 2 1.06 -4.71 15.75
CA SER A 2 -0.35 -4.29 15.72
C SER A 2 -0.47 -2.80 16.02
N LYS A 3 -1.49 -2.15 15.44
CA LYS A 3 -1.77 -0.72 15.62
C LYS A 3 -3.27 -0.48 15.63
N ALA A 4 -3.74 0.36 16.57
CA ALA A 4 -5.13 0.77 16.67
C ALA A 4 -5.24 2.29 16.84
N PHE A 5 -6.37 2.86 16.47
CA PHE A 5 -6.75 4.23 16.83
C PHE A 5 -8.05 4.16 17.66
N GLY A 6 -7.93 4.48 18.95
CA GLY A 6 -9.00 4.25 19.92
C GLY A 6 -9.36 2.77 19.99
N GLU A 7 -10.64 2.44 19.88
CA GLU A 7 -11.12 1.05 19.92
C GLU A 7 -11.04 0.33 18.56
N ARG A 8 -10.66 1.03 17.49
CA ARG A 8 -10.62 0.47 16.14
C ARG A 8 -9.22 -0.05 15.79
N PRO A 9 -9.02 -1.37 15.74
CA PRO A 9 -7.77 -1.94 15.28
C PRO A 9 -7.63 -1.72 13.76
N LEU A 10 -6.52 -1.11 13.33
CA LEU A 10 -6.18 -0.92 11.93
C LEU A 10 -5.24 -1.99 11.40
N LEU A 11 -4.29 -2.44 12.23
CA LEU A 11 -3.33 -3.49 11.90
C LEU A 11 -3.33 -4.51 13.03
N ARG A 12 -3.38 -5.82 12.70
CA ARG A 12 -3.44 -6.94 13.65
C ARG A 12 -2.38 -7.97 13.29
N ASP A 13 -1.44 -8.17 14.20
CA ASP A 13 -0.38 -9.18 14.10
C ASP A 13 0.32 -9.24 12.73
N VAL A 14 0.50 -8.06 12.12
CA VAL A 14 1.14 -7.93 10.82
C VAL A 14 2.61 -8.30 10.93
N SER A 15 3.07 -9.20 10.06
CA SER A 15 4.47 -9.62 9.93
C SER A 15 4.88 -9.44 8.48
N LEU A 16 5.73 -8.45 8.20
CA LEU A 16 6.18 -8.07 6.86
C LEU A 16 7.69 -7.82 6.89
N GLY A 17 8.33 -8.00 5.75
CA GLY A 17 9.71 -7.62 5.53
C GLY A 17 9.85 -6.75 4.29
N VAL A 18 10.82 -5.84 4.29
CA VAL A 18 11.23 -5.06 3.12
C VAL A 18 12.68 -5.38 2.84
N GLY A 19 12.92 -6.06 1.73
CA GLY A 19 14.25 -6.41 1.25
C GLY A 19 14.89 -5.28 0.44
N LYS A 20 16.20 -5.36 0.26
CA LYS A 20 16.95 -4.37 -0.54
C LYS A 20 16.48 -4.39 -2.00
N GLY A 21 16.11 -3.23 -2.51
CA GLY A 21 15.67 -3.05 -3.90
C GLY A 21 14.25 -3.56 -4.19
N GLU A 22 13.51 -4.06 -3.19
CA GLU A 22 12.11 -4.45 -3.36
C GLU A 22 11.23 -3.22 -3.63
N ARG A 23 10.20 -3.42 -4.43
CA ARG A 23 9.28 -2.37 -4.87
C ARG A 23 7.86 -2.79 -4.61
N ILE A 24 7.30 -2.25 -3.56
CA ILE A 24 6.05 -2.70 -2.97
C ILE A 24 4.99 -1.61 -3.13
N GLY A 25 3.90 -1.95 -3.80
CA GLY A 25 2.69 -1.12 -3.85
C GLY A 25 1.72 -1.52 -2.74
N VAL A 26 1.23 -0.56 -1.97
CA VAL A 26 0.26 -0.82 -0.90
C VAL A 26 -1.12 -0.38 -1.33
N VAL A 27 -2.06 -1.32 -1.34
CA VAL A 27 -3.44 -1.10 -1.77
C VAL A 27 -4.43 -1.47 -0.67
N GLY A 28 -5.67 -1.03 -0.81
CA GLY A 28 -6.74 -1.31 0.14
C GLY A 28 -7.75 -0.17 0.21
N ARG A 29 -8.85 -0.37 0.92
CA ARG A 29 -9.92 0.64 1.06
C ARG A 29 -9.42 1.90 1.79
N ASN A 30 -10.10 3.03 1.58
CA ASN A 30 -9.83 4.24 2.36
C ASN A 30 -10.13 3.97 3.84
N GLY A 31 -9.20 4.40 4.71
CA GLY A 31 -9.25 4.14 6.14
C GLY A 31 -8.90 2.69 6.55
N ALA A 32 -8.34 1.87 5.66
CA ALA A 32 -7.88 0.51 5.98
C ALA A 32 -6.59 0.48 6.80
N GLY A 33 -5.84 1.60 6.88
CA GLY A 33 -4.59 1.68 7.61
C GLY A 33 -3.33 1.73 6.75
N LYS A 34 -3.44 2.00 5.43
CA LYS A 34 -2.29 2.08 4.51
C LYS A 34 -1.23 3.08 4.94
N SER A 35 -1.62 4.36 5.13
CA SER A 35 -0.70 5.42 5.59
C SER A 35 -0.15 5.13 6.98
N THR A 36 -0.95 4.54 7.87
CA THR A 36 -0.51 4.10 9.19
C THR A 36 0.55 3.01 9.08
N LEU A 37 0.35 2.04 8.17
CA LEU A 37 1.34 0.99 7.90
C LEU A 37 2.68 1.60 7.45
N LEU A 38 2.65 2.55 6.51
CA LEU A 38 3.86 3.24 6.06
C LEU A 38 4.55 3.96 7.21
N ARG A 39 3.84 4.78 7.99
CA ARG A 39 4.40 5.50 9.13
C ARG A 39 4.98 4.59 10.20
N VAL A 40 4.34 3.48 10.51
CA VAL A 40 4.88 2.48 11.46
C VAL A 40 6.15 1.84 10.90
N LEU A 41 6.18 1.48 9.62
CA LEU A 41 7.38 0.95 8.96
C LEU A 41 8.46 2.02 8.82
N ALA A 42 8.14 3.27 8.53
CA ALA A 42 9.06 4.41 8.51
C ALA A 42 9.56 4.76 9.93
N GLY A 43 8.83 4.42 10.99
CA GLY A 43 9.15 4.66 12.39
C GLY A 43 8.79 6.04 12.90
N THR A 44 8.04 6.78 12.15
CA THR A 44 7.42 8.05 12.53
C THR A 44 6.20 7.84 13.42
N GLU A 45 5.59 6.65 13.36
CA GLU A 45 4.51 6.22 14.26
C GLU A 45 4.89 4.95 15.02
N PRO A 46 4.76 4.88 16.37
CA PRO A 46 5.05 3.67 17.13
C PRO A 46 3.96 2.62 16.92
N ALA A 47 4.33 1.34 16.84
CA ALA A 47 3.40 0.23 16.96
C ALA A 47 2.91 0.11 18.41
N ASP A 48 1.64 -0.28 18.61
CA ASP A 48 1.09 -0.50 19.94
C ASP A 48 1.56 -1.84 20.54
N SER A 49 1.82 -2.83 19.68
CA SER A 49 2.43 -4.10 20.07
C SER A 49 3.29 -4.67 18.95
N GLY A 50 4.23 -5.54 19.33
CA GLY A 50 5.24 -6.06 18.42
C GLY A 50 6.41 -5.08 18.26
N ARG A 51 7.20 -5.25 17.19
CA ARG A 51 8.39 -4.42 16.94
C ARG A 51 8.64 -4.27 15.45
N VAL A 52 9.21 -3.13 15.06
CA VAL A 52 9.86 -2.91 13.77
C VAL A 52 11.37 -2.97 14.01
N THR A 53 12.05 -3.82 13.27
CA THR A 53 13.51 -3.95 13.35
C THR A 53 14.13 -3.46 12.06
N ARG A 54 15.21 -2.69 12.15
CA ARG A 54 15.99 -2.19 11.02
C ARG A 54 17.46 -2.48 11.22
N GLY A 55 18.18 -2.64 10.12
CA GLY A 55 19.65 -2.63 10.18
C GLY A 55 20.16 -1.29 10.72
N ALA A 56 21.23 -1.32 11.51
CA ALA A 56 21.76 -0.13 12.16
C ALA A 56 22.19 1.00 11.20
N SER A 57 22.53 0.67 9.95
CA SER A 57 22.96 1.60 8.91
C SER A 57 21.86 1.97 7.90
N VAL A 58 20.64 1.49 8.06
CA VAL A 58 19.56 1.72 7.09
C VAL A 58 19.03 3.14 7.21
N VAL A 59 19.20 3.91 6.13
CA VAL A 59 18.67 5.28 6.01
C VAL A 59 17.27 5.21 5.38
N VAL A 60 16.31 5.83 6.05
CA VAL A 60 14.90 5.84 5.63
C VAL A 60 14.52 7.24 5.14
N GLY A 61 13.91 7.30 3.97
CA GLY A 61 13.20 8.47 3.45
C GLY A 61 11.70 8.26 3.57
N GLU A 62 10.96 9.31 3.90
CA GLU A 62 9.50 9.27 3.99
C GLU A 62 8.89 10.52 3.38
N LEU A 63 7.94 10.33 2.47
CA LEU A 63 7.04 11.37 1.99
C LEU A 63 5.67 11.13 2.63
N ASP A 64 5.36 11.84 3.70
CA ASP A 64 4.04 11.79 4.36
C ASP A 64 3.08 12.81 3.73
N GLN A 65 1.78 12.64 3.99
CA GLN A 65 0.73 13.57 3.57
C GLN A 65 0.82 14.92 4.28
N VAL A 66 1.40 14.95 5.47
CA VAL A 66 1.55 16.15 6.30
C VAL A 66 3.02 16.54 6.36
N GLY A 67 3.45 17.34 5.38
CA GLY A 67 4.79 17.94 5.43
C GLY A 67 4.92 18.86 6.66
N ILE A 68 5.94 18.62 7.48
CA ILE A 68 6.31 19.55 8.57
C ILE A 68 7.12 20.66 7.92
N SER A 69 6.53 21.83 7.75
CA SER A 69 7.24 23.01 7.25
C SER A 69 7.82 23.79 8.42
N GLU A 70 9.12 24.03 8.38
CA GLU A 70 9.69 25.12 9.14
C GLU A 70 9.18 26.45 8.55
N PRO A 71 8.57 27.34 9.33
CA PRO A 71 7.85 28.51 8.80
C PRO A 71 8.68 29.42 7.90
N ASP A 72 9.98 29.48 8.09
CA ASP A 72 10.90 30.39 7.40
C ASP A 72 11.88 29.70 6.44
N ALA A 73 11.67 28.40 6.14
CA ALA A 73 12.53 27.66 5.24
C ALA A 73 12.28 28.07 3.77
N THR A 74 13.38 28.27 3.03
CA THR A 74 13.34 28.42 1.56
C THR A 74 13.33 27.04 0.89
N ILE A 75 12.94 26.97 -0.38
CA ILE A 75 13.08 25.74 -1.17
C ILE A 75 14.53 25.24 -1.13
N ARG A 76 15.50 26.14 -1.25
CA ARG A 76 16.94 25.82 -1.19
C ARG A 76 17.29 25.11 0.13
N SER A 77 17.00 25.74 1.26
CA SER A 77 17.36 25.19 2.58
C SER A 77 16.64 23.86 2.86
N HIS A 78 15.40 23.72 2.42
CA HIS A 78 14.61 22.52 2.64
C HIS A 78 15.05 21.35 1.75
N VAL A 79 15.21 21.60 0.43
CA VAL A 79 15.45 20.53 -0.56
C VAL A 79 16.92 20.14 -0.63
N LEU A 80 17.82 21.11 -0.51
CA LEU A 80 19.27 20.92 -0.67
C LEU A 80 20.01 20.87 0.68
N GLY A 81 19.36 21.37 1.76
CA GLY A 81 19.98 21.46 3.08
C GLY A 81 21.21 22.38 3.07
N ASP A 82 22.25 21.96 3.79
CA ASP A 82 23.53 22.69 3.89
C ASP A 82 24.53 22.36 2.76
N ARG A 83 24.08 21.76 1.64
CA ARG A 83 24.96 21.44 0.52
C ARG A 83 25.44 22.69 -0.18
N ASP A 84 26.74 22.74 -0.42
CA ASP A 84 27.34 23.85 -1.16
C ASP A 84 26.81 23.90 -2.61
N GLU A 85 26.68 25.13 -3.15
CA GLU A 85 26.14 25.33 -4.50
C GLU A 85 26.93 24.58 -5.58
N HIS A 86 28.24 24.53 -5.47
CA HIS A 86 29.09 23.83 -6.43
C HIS A 86 28.91 22.30 -6.37
N GLU A 87 28.50 21.72 -5.25
CA GLU A 87 28.25 20.29 -5.08
C GLU A 87 26.96 19.89 -5.81
N TRP A 88 25.84 20.50 -5.41
CA TRP A 88 24.54 20.11 -6.00
C TRP A 88 24.38 20.60 -7.44
N ALA A 89 24.95 21.76 -7.82
CA ALA A 89 24.87 22.28 -9.18
C ALA A 89 25.73 21.48 -10.18
N SER A 90 26.75 20.76 -9.71
CA SER A 90 27.52 19.84 -10.54
C SER A 90 26.85 18.49 -10.71
N ASP A 91 25.95 18.09 -9.80
CA ASP A 91 25.23 16.82 -9.83
C ASP A 91 24.07 16.88 -10.84
N SER A 92 24.21 16.09 -11.93
CA SER A 92 23.18 16.02 -12.96
C SER A 92 21.86 15.42 -12.46
N GLY A 93 21.92 14.48 -11.50
CA GLY A 93 20.73 13.86 -10.91
C GLY A 93 19.94 14.85 -10.07
N VAL A 94 20.62 15.66 -9.27
CA VAL A 94 19.97 16.73 -8.48
C VAL A 94 19.31 17.75 -9.40
N ARG A 95 20.01 18.21 -10.44
CA ARG A 95 19.45 19.18 -11.41
C ARG A 95 18.24 18.61 -12.16
N GLU A 96 18.29 17.34 -12.53
CA GLU A 96 17.16 16.66 -13.17
C GLU A 96 15.92 16.65 -12.25
N ILE A 97 16.09 16.30 -10.98
CA ILE A 97 15.02 16.29 -10.00
C ILE A 97 14.41 17.68 -9.81
N LEU A 98 15.26 18.70 -9.61
CA LEU A 98 14.82 20.08 -9.43
C LEU A 98 14.05 20.59 -10.68
N THR A 99 14.56 20.30 -11.86
CA THR A 99 13.91 20.70 -13.12
C THR A 99 12.56 20.01 -13.29
N ALA A 100 12.49 18.71 -13.06
CA ALA A 100 11.25 17.95 -13.24
C ALA A 100 10.16 18.31 -12.23
N LEU A 101 10.51 18.50 -10.96
CA LEU A 101 9.53 18.72 -9.90
C LEU A 101 9.26 20.21 -9.63
N LEU A 102 10.26 21.07 -9.75
CA LEU A 102 10.15 22.49 -9.39
C LEU A 102 10.15 23.42 -10.61
N GLY A 103 10.38 22.89 -11.81
CA GLY A 103 10.43 23.67 -13.05
C GLY A 103 11.75 24.40 -13.27
N GLY A 104 12.74 24.24 -12.39
CA GLY A 104 14.05 24.85 -12.50
C GLY A 104 14.84 24.85 -11.19
N PHE A 105 16.01 25.45 -11.24
CA PHE A 105 16.92 25.53 -10.09
C PHE A 105 17.67 26.89 -10.05
N ASP A 106 17.10 27.94 -10.66
CA ASP A 106 17.64 29.29 -10.53
C ASP A 106 17.43 29.84 -9.11
N SER A 107 18.20 30.87 -8.76
CA SER A 107 18.18 31.44 -7.41
C SER A 107 16.83 32.04 -7.07
N GLU A 108 16.10 32.63 -8.01
CA GLU A 108 14.78 33.20 -7.76
C GLU A 108 13.79 32.11 -7.36
N GLN A 109 13.80 30.97 -8.02
CA GLN A 109 12.99 29.80 -7.69
C GLN A 109 13.38 29.21 -6.33
N LEU A 110 14.65 28.95 -6.10
CA LEU A 110 15.14 28.25 -4.90
C LEU A 110 15.04 29.10 -3.62
N ASP A 111 15.09 30.41 -3.73
CA ASP A 111 15.03 31.33 -2.59
C ASP A 111 13.58 31.70 -2.19
N ARG A 112 12.56 31.17 -2.90
CA ARG A 112 11.16 31.29 -2.48
C ARG A 112 10.94 30.58 -1.15
N ASN A 113 10.14 31.21 -0.26
CA ASN A 113 9.76 30.60 1.01
C ASN A 113 8.76 29.46 0.79
N ILE A 114 8.94 28.35 1.50
CA ILE A 114 8.04 27.18 1.42
C ILE A 114 6.62 27.53 1.87
N SER A 115 6.46 28.47 2.83
CA SER A 115 5.15 28.92 3.28
C SER A 115 4.33 29.59 2.18
N ASP A 116 4.97 30.22 1.19
CA ASP A 116 4.36 30.95 0.09
C ASP A 116 3.94 30.05 -1.07
N LEU A 117 4.36 28.78 -1.04
CA LEU A 117 4.04 27.80 -2.07
C LEU A 117 2.59 27.31 -1.95
N SER A 118 1.97 27.05 -3.08
CA SER A 118 0.72 26.28 -3.12
C SER A 118 0.92 24.87 -2.54
N GLY A 119 -0.15 24.21 -2.12
CA GLY A 119 -0.09 22.86 -1.58
C GLY A 119 0.59 21.87 -2.55
N GLY A 120 0.33 22.01 -3.85
CA GLY A 120 0.96 21.17 -4.88
C GLY A 120 2.46 21.46 -5.06
N GLU A 121 2.88 22.72 -5.11
CA GLU A 121 4.29 23.11 -5.17
C GLU A 121 5.06 22.64 -3.95
N ARG A 122 4.46 22.82 -2.77
CA ARG A 122 5.05 22.36 -1.50
C ARG A 122 5.28 20.86 -1.52
N ARG A 123 4.28 20.09 -1.97
CA ARG A 123 4.40 18.64 -2.06
C ARG A 123 5.49 18.19 -3.04
N ARG A 124 5.64 18.89 -4.17
CA ARG A 124 6.73 18.64 -5.11
C ARG A 124 8.11 18.95 -4.50
N ALA A 125 8.21 20.00 -3.69
CA ALA A 125 9.45 20.31 -2.98
C ALA A 125 9.82 19.21 -1.96
N TYR A 126 8.86 18.71 -1.18
CA TYR A 126 9.09 17.57 -0.27
C TYR A 126 9.49 16.30 -1.02
N LEU A 127 8.84 16.02 -2.14
CA LEU A 127 9.22 14.88 -2.98
C LEU A 127 10.64 15.05 -3.52
N ALA A 128 11.01 16.25 -3.98
CA ALA A 128 12.37 16.54 -4.45
C ALA A 128 13.42 16.30 -3.36
N GLU A 129 13.17 16.77 -2.14
CA GLU A 129 14.02 16.50 -0.97
C GLU A 129 14.24 15.00 -0.78
N GLN A 130 13.17 14.19 -0.75
CA GLN A 130 13.27 12.75 -0.52
C GLN A 130 14.02 12.03 -1.65
N LEU A 131 13.89 12.50 -2.90
CA LEU A 131 14.59 11.92 -4.05
C LEU A 131 16.08 12.32 -4.13
N ILE A 132 16.45 13.48 -3.59
CA ILE A 132 17.84 13.97 -3.55
C ILE A 132 18.63 13.30 -2.41
N ARG A 133 17.95 12.89 -1.34
CA ARG A 133 18.60 12.19 -0.22
C ARG A 133 19.10 10.81 -0.64
N GLU A 134 20.25 10.44 -0.10
CA GLU A 134 20.73 9.05 -0.19
C GLU A 134 19.99 8.21 0.85
N VAL A 135 19.08 7.37 0.39
CA VAL A 135 18.27 6.50 1.25
C VAL A 135 18.36 5.05 0.79
N ASP A 136 18.22 4.11 1.72
CA ASP A 136 18.14 2.69 1.43
C ASP A 136 16.70 2.23 1.21
N VAL A 137 15.75 2.87 1.91
CA VAL A 137 14.31 2.59 1.82
C VAL A 137 13.55 3.91 1.70
N LEU A 138 12.64 3.99 0.75
CA LEU A 138 11.79 5.16 0.51
C LEU A 138 10.32 4.79 0.68
N PHE A 139 9.66 5.43 1.65
CA PHE A 139 8.21 5.33 1.87
C PHE A 139 7.51 6.52 1.22
N LEU A 140 6.56 6.24 0.32
CA LEU A 140 5.84 7.25 -0.44
C LEU A 140 4.33 7.12 -0.22
N ASP A 141 3.73 8.09 0.47
CA ASP A 141 2.27 8.14 0.66
C ASP A 141 1.66 9.12 -0.35
N GLU A 142 0.94 8.58 -1.33
CA GLU A 142 0.29 9.30 -2.44
C GLU A 142 1.24 10.24 -3.22
N PRO A 143 2.41 9.75 -3.71
CA PRO A 143 3.40 10.61 -4.38
C PRO A 143 2.91 11.19 -5.70
N THR A 144 1.90 10.60 -6.31
CA THR A 144 1.32 11.02 -7.60
C THR A 144 0.29 12.15 -7.46
N ASN A 145 -0.18 12.45 -6.25
CA ASN A 145 -1.14 13.53 -6.03
C ASN A 145 -0.56 14.89 -6.38
N HIS A 146 -1.32 15.69 -7.12
CA HIS A 146 -0.95 17.04 -7.60
C HIS A 146 0.21 17.04 -8.60
N LEU A 147 0.53 15.90 -9.20
CA LEU A 147 1.47 15.79 -10.32
C LEU A 147 0.68 15.63 -11.63
N ASP A 148 1.19 16.22 -12.69
CA ASP A 148 0.71 15.96 -14.04
C ASP A 148 1.25 14.63 -14.58
N VAL A 149 0.68 14.15 -15.68
CA VAL A 149 1.01 12.84 -16.27
C VAL A 149 2.49 12.75 -16.68
N GLU A 150 3.08 13.85 -17.12
CA GLU A 150 4.48 13.90 -17.54
C GLU A 150 5.42 13.73 -16.35
N ILE A 151 5.12 14.40 -15.24
CA ILE A 151 5.90 14.28 -13.99
C ILE A 151 5.72 12.88 -13.38
N ILE A 152 4.51 12.29 -13.42
CA ILE A 152 4.27 10.92 -12.96
C ILE A 152 5.11 9.93 -13.77
N ALA A 153 5.14 10.07 -15.10
CA ALA A 153 5.92 9.20 -15.97
C ALA A 153 7.43 9.36 -15.70
N TRP A 154 7.91 10.58 -15.52
CA TRP A 154 9.28 10.85 -15.13
C TRP A 154 9.62 10.23 -13.77
N LEU A 155 8.77 10.40 -12.76
CA LEU A 155 8.95 9.84 -11.41
C LEU A 155 9.07 8.31 -11.47
N ALA A 156 8.19 7.65 -12.21
CA ALA A 156 8.25 6.21 -12.39
C ALA A 156 9.57 5.75 -13.01
N ALA A 157 10.01 6.42 -14.09
CA ALA A 157 11.29 6.14 -14.73
C ALA A 157 12.48 6.40 -13.80
N HIS A 158 12.45 7.52 -13.05
CA HIS A 158 13.48 7.89 -12.09
C HIS A 158 13.63 6.84 -10.98
N LEU A 159 12.51 6.37 -10.40
CA LEU A 159 12.52 5.32 -9.39
C LEU A 159 13.02 3.98 -9.93
N LYS A 160 12.65 3.62 -11.16
CA LYS A 160 13.13 2.39 -11.83
C LYS A 160 14.64 2.37 -12.03
N ASN A 161 15.23 3.52 -12.28
CA ASN A 161 16.67 3.66 -12.48
C ASN A 161 17.48 3.57 -11.16
N ARG A 162 16.83 3.37 -10.02
CA ARG A 162 17.45 3.20 -8.69
C ARG A 162 17.21 1.79 -8.12
N PRO A 163 17.81 0.73 -8.70
CA PRO A 163 17.49 -0.66 -8.35
C PRO A 163 17.94 -1.09 -6.93
N LYS A 164 18.76 -0.28 -6.27
CA LYS A 164 19.27 -0.58 -4.92
C LYS A 164 18.37 -0.08 -3.80
N ILE A 165 17.50 0.90 -4.09
CA ILE A 165 16.60 1.51 -3.11
C ILE A 165 15.33 0.68 -3.05
N ALA A 166 14.96 0.25 -1.83
CA ALA A 166 13.65 -0.34 -1.61
C ALA A 166 12.58 0.76 -1.61
N ILE A 167 11.43 0.48 -2.22
CA ILE A 167 10.33 1.45 -2.34
C ILE A 167 9.07 0.80 -1.78
N VAL A 168 8.39 1.50 -0.87
CA VAL A 168 7.05 1.13 -0.42
C VAL A 168 6.14 2.32 -0.69
N THR A 169 5.17 2.16 -1.57
CA THR A 169 4.32 3.27 -2.01
C THR A 169 2.83 2.98 -1.86
N VAL A 170 2.09 3.96 -1.39
CA VAL A 170 0.62 4.00 -1.43
C VAL A 170 0.23 4.99 -2.52
N THR A 171 -0.56 4.58 -3.49
CA THR A 171 -1.17 5.50 -4.46
C THR A 171 -2.42 4.90 -5.09
N HIS A 172 -3.28 5.75 -5.62
CA HIS A 172 -4.43 5.35 -6.42
C HIS A 172 -4.12 5.28 -7.93
N ASP A 173 -2.93 5.69 -8.33
CA ASP A 173 -2.48 5.61 -9.73
C ASP A 173 -2.03 4.18 -10.07
N ARG A 174 -2.90 3.47 -10.80
CA ARG A 174 -2.69 2.07 -11.17
C ARG A 174 -1.56 1.88 -12.16
N TRP A 175 -1.40 2.82 -13.07
CA TRP A 175 -0.31 2.79 -14.05
C TRP A 175 1.04 2.92 -13.34
N PHE A 176 1.13 3.86 -12.39
CA PHE A 176 2.34 4.04 -11.59
C PHE A 176 2.68 2.77 -10.78
N LEU A 177 1.69 2.13 -10.15
CA LEU A 177 1.90 0.87 -9.43
C LEU A 177 2.38 -0.25 -10.36
N ASP A 178 1.79 -0.39 -11.56
CA ASP A 178 2.24 -1.40 -12.52
C ASP A 178 3.65 -1.13 -13.04
N GLU A 179 4.02 0.15 -13.19
CA GLU A 179 5.30 0.55 -13.74
C GLU A 179 6.45 0.44 -12.72
N VAL A 180 6.17 0.73 -11.45
CA VAL A 180 7.20 0.84 -10.40
C VAL A 180 7.30 -0.40 -9.53
N CYS A 181 6.16 -1.05 -9.21
CA CYS A 181 6.11 -2.11 -8.19
C CYS A 181 6.14 -3.51 -8.81
N ASP A 182 6.85 -4.41 -8.15
CA ASP A 182 6.93 -5.83 -8.46
C ASP A 182 6.27 -6.72 -7.38
N HIS A 183 5.84 -6.12 -6.27
CA HIS A 183 5.06 -6.74 -5.21
C HIS A 183 3.90 -5.83 -4.80
N MET A 184 2.81 -6.43 -4.37
CA MET A 184 1.65 -5.69 -3.86
C MET A 184 1.27 -6.19 -2.48
N TRP A 185 1.03 -5.25 -1.56
CA TRP A 185 0.46 -5.51 -0.25
C TRP A 185 -0.97 -4.99 -0.19
N GLU A 186 -1.92 -5.87 0.10
CA GLU A 186 -3.30 -5.47 0.32
C GLU A 186 -3.62 -5.39 1.80
N VAL A 187 -3.98 -4.19 2.27
CA VAL A 187 -4.44 -3.99 3.65
C VAL A 187 -5.94 -4.23 3.71
N VAL A 188 -6.35 -5.33 4.35
CA VAL A 188 -7.75 -5.76 4.44
C VAL A 188 -8.06 -6.36 5.82
N GLY A 189 -9.12 -5.86 6.49
CA GLY A 189 -9.57 -6.39 7.77
C GLY A 189 -8.55 -6.32 8.91
N GLY A 190 -7.54 -5.45 8.80
CA GLY A 190 -6.43 -5.31 9.74
C GLY A 190 -5.24 -6.24 9.46
N ASN A 191 -5.33 -7.11 8.46
CA ASN A 191 -4.25 -7.95 7.97
C ASN A 191 -3.63 -7.33 6.72
N VAL A 192 -2.44 -7.82 6.34
CA VAL A 192 -1.80 -7.49 5.07
C VAL A 192 -1.61 -8.79 4.29
N GLU A 193 -2.14 -8.81 3.09
CA GLU A 193 -1.97 -9.93 2.16
C GLU A 193 -0.95 -9.53 1.09
N GLU A 194 0.02 -10.43 0.82
CA GLU A 194 1.11 -10.20 -0.13
C GLU A 194 0.79 -10.86 -1.46
N TYR A 195 1.08 -10.16 -2.55
CA TYR A 195 0.93 -10.64 -3.92
C TYR A 195 2.19 -10.34 -4.73
N GLU A 196 2.62 -11.29 -5.55
CA GLU A 196 3.71 -11.10 -6.50
C GLU A 196 3.23 -10.37 -7.76
N GLY A 197 4.09 -9.54 -8.32
CA GLY A 197 3.82 -8.75 -9.52
C GLY A 197 3.23 -7.37 -9.25
N GLY A 198 3.06 -6.58 -10.31
CA GLY A 198 2.47 -5.24 -10.27
C GLY A 198 0.95 -5.25 -10.04
N TYR A 199 0.33 -4.08 -10.18
CA TYR A 199 -1.10 -3.91 -9.91
C TYR A 199 -1.99 -4.80 -10.79
N SER A 200 -1.66 -4.98 -12.07
CA SER A 200 -2.42 -5.83 -12.99
C SER A 200 -2.38 -7.30 -12.57
N ALA A 201 -1.21 -7.80 -12.13
CA ALA A 201 -1.06 -9.16 -11.62
C ALA A 201 -1.86 -9.36 -10.33
N TYR A 202 -1.80 -8.40 -9.40
CA TYR A 202 -2.59 -8.37 -8.17
C TYR A 202 -4.10 -8.49 -8.46
N VAL A 203 -4.63 -7.69 -9.42
CA VAL A 203 -6.06 -7.73 -9.76
C VAL A 203 -6.48 -9.11 -10.26
N LEU A 204 -5.65 -9.75 -11.09
CA LEU A 204 -5.92 -11.11 -11.60
C LEU A 204 -5.86 -12.15 -10.48
N ALA A 205 -4.82 -12.12 -9.66
CA ALA A 205 -4.65 -13.05 -8.53
C ALA A 205 -5.80 -12.93 -7.53
N LYS A 206 -6.20 -11.70 -7.22
CA LYS A 206 -7.33 -11.43 -6.33
C LYS A 206 -8.65 -11.94 -6.90
N ALA A 207 -8.93 -11.72 -8.19
CA ALA A 207 -10.15 -12.21 -8.86
C ALA A 207 -10.21 -13.74 -8.84
N GLU A 208 -9.08 -14.42 -9.11
CA GLU A 208 -9.01 -15.88 -9.07
C GLU A 208 -9.21 -16.43 -7.64
N ARG A 209 -8.57 -15.84 -6.64
CA ARG A 209 -8.75 -16.21 -5.24
C ARG A 209 -10.21 -16.08 -4.80
N MET A 210 -10.87 -14.97 -5.17
CA MET A 210 -12.30 -14.79 -4.87
C MET A 210 -13.18 -15.83 -5.55
N ARG A 211 -12.84 -16.21 -6.80
CA ARG A 211 -13.57 -17.29 -7.52
C ARG A 211 -13.42 -18.62 -6.81
N GLN A 212 -12.21 -18.97 -6.38
CA GLN A 212 -11.93 -20.21 -5.64
C GLN A 212 -12.66 -20.23 -4.30
N ASP A 213 -12.64 -19.12 -3.59
CA ASP A 213 -13.36 -18.95 -2.33
C ASP A 213 -14.88 -19.11 -2.52
N ALA A 214 -15.44 -18.51 -3.57
CA ALA A 214 -16.88 -18.65 -3.88
C ALA A 214 -17.27 -20.11 -4.17
N VAL A 215 -16.43 -20.84 -4.92
CA VAL A 215 -16.63 -22.26 -5.21
C VAL A 215 -16.54 -23.10 -3.93
N SER A 216 -15.55 -22.84 -3.08
CA SER A 216 -15.37 -23.55 -1.79
C SER A 216 -16.56 -23.30 -0.86
N GLU A 217 -17.02 -22.06 -0.77
CA GLU A 217 -18.18 -21.69 0.04
C GLU A 217 -19.47 -22.33 -0.51
N ALA A 218 -19.68 -22.36 -1.81
CA ALA A 218 -20.83 -23.05 -2.40
C ALA A 218 -20.82 -24.55 -2.10
N ARG A 219 -19.63 -25.18 -2.11
CA ARG A 219 -19.46 -26.60 -1.71
C ARG A 219 -19.79 -26.78 -0.23
N ARG A 220 -19.26 -25.90 0.65
CA ARG A 220 -19.55 -25.91 2.09
C ARG A 220 -21.05 -25.80 2.37
N GLN A 221 -21.72 -24.82 1.73
CA GLN A 221 -23.15 -24.61 1.90
C GLN A 221 -23.98 -25.80 1.42
N ASN A 222 -23.59 -26.43 0.30
CA ASN A 222 -24.25 -27.63 -0.20
C ASN A 222 -24.09 -28.81 0.77
N LEU A 223 -22.88 -28.97 1.33
CA LEU A 223 -22.64 -30.03 2.32
C LEU A 223 -23.45 -29.77 3.60
N MET A 224 -23.42 -28.53 4.12
CA MET A 224 -24.21 -28.14 5.30
C MET A 224 -25.70 -28.38 5.07
N ARG A 225 -26.23 -28.02 3.88
CA ARG A 225 -27.64 -28.26 3.55
C ARG A 225 -27.99 -29.75 3.52
N LYS A 226 -27.10 -30.60 3.02
CA LYS A 226 -27.28 -32.07 3.03
C LYS A 226 -27.27 -32.64 4.47
N GLU A 227 -26.35 -32.20 5.32
CA GLU A 227 -26.24 -32.65 6.69
C GLU A 227 -27.43 -32.16 7.53
N LEU A 228 -27.86 -30.91 7.37
CA LEU A 228 -29.08 -30.40 8.01
C LEU A 228 -30.33 -31.16 7.58
N ALA A 229 -30.47 -31.50 6.29
CA ALA A 229 -31.58 -32.32 5.81
C ALA A 229 -31.55 -33.72 6.41
N TRP A 230 -30.35 -34.31 6.58
CA TRP A 230 -30.19 -35.59 7.24
C TRP A 230 -30.50 -35.52 8.75
N LEU A 231 -30.07 -34.47 9.44
CA LEU A 231 -30.39 -34.24 10.85
C LEU A 231 -31.92 -34.08 11.09
N ARG A 232 -32.64 -33.45 10.16
CA ARG A 232 -34.10 -33.26 10.24
C ARG A 232 -34.89 -34.58 9.99
N ARG A 233 -34.31 -35.51 9.21
CA ARG A 233 -34.92 -36.85 9.07
C ARG A 233 -34.75 -37.61 10.37
N GLY A 234 -35.82 -38.12 10.94
CA GLY A 234 -35.80 -38.98 12.13
C GLY A 234 -34.86 -40.17 11.94
N PRO A 235 -34.28 -40.74 13.00
CA PRO A 235 -33.50 -41.97 12.88
C PRO A 235 -34.41 -43.10 12.35
N PRO A 236 -33.88 -43.99 11.46
CA PRO A 236 -34.60 -45.19 11.12
C PRO A 236 -34.90 -45.99 12.39
N ALA A 237 -36.05 -46.68 12.46
CA ALA A 237 -36.46 -47.43 13.61
C ALA A 237 -35.36 -48.36 14.12
N ARG A 238 -34.96 -48.19 15.40
CA ARG A 238 -33.91 -48.93 16.12
C ARG A 238 -32.45 -48.52 15.95
N THR A 239 -32.11 -47.32 15.40
CA THR A 239 -30.72 -46.84 15.36
C THR A 239 -30.60 -45.42 15.88
N THR A 240 -29.60 -45.16 16.75
CA THR A 240 -29.20 -43.81 17.16
C THR A 240 -28.37 -43.17 16.07
N LYS A 241 -28.52 -41.87 15.86
CA LYS A 241 -27.64 -41.11 14.90
C LYS A 241 -26.21 -41.16 15.39
N PRO A 242 -25.22 -41.46 14.50
CA PRO A 242 -23.82 -41.48 14.88
C PRO A 242 -23.35 -40.11 15.39
N GLN A 243 -22.78 -40.05 16.61
CA GLN A 243 -22.36 -38.82 17.26
C GLN A 243 -21.35 -38.04 16.41
N PHE A 244 -20.37 -38.73 15.82
CA PHE A 244 -19.34 -38.11 14.99
C PHE A 244 -19.89 -37.28 13.81
N ARG A 245 -21.09 -37.64 13.31
CA ARG A 245 -21.72 -36.95 12.19
C ARG A 245 -22.51 -35.72 12.65
N ILE A 246 -22.98 -35.73 13.89
CA ILE A 246 -23.57 -34.57 14.54
C ILE A 246 -22.49 -33.55 14.84
N ASP A 247 -21.34 -34.01 15.34
CA ASP A 247 -20.19 -33.15 15.64
C ASP A 247 -19.62 -32.50 14.37
N ALA A 248 -19.47 -33.25 13.28
CA ALA A 248 -19.04 -32.72 11.98
C ALA A 248 -20.02 -31.67 11.40
N ALA A 249 -21.34 -31.86 11.58
CA ALA A 249 -22.32 -30.87 11.19
C ALA A 249 -22.25 -29.59 12.05
N ASN A 250 -22.00 -29.73 13.34
CA ASN A 250 -21.79 -28.58 14.24
C ASN A 250 -20.50 -27.80 13.93
N GLU A 251 -19.43 -28.49 13.60
CA GLU A 251 -18.18 -27.84 13.12
C GLU A 251 -18.41 -27.05 11.82
N LEU A 252 -19.14 -27.63 10.86
CA LEU A 252 -19.50 -26.93 9.61
C LEU A 252 -20.37 -25.69 9.83
N ILE A 253 -21.23 -25.69 10.85
CA ILE A 253 -22.07 -24.55 11.25
C ILE A 253 -21.21 -23.50 11.95
N ALA A 254 -20.30 -23.92 12.84
CA ALA A 254 -19.44 -23.01 13.60
C ALA A 254 -18.38 -22.31 12.73
N ALA A 255 -17.98 -22.90 11.61
CA ALA A 255 -17.00 -22.35 10.66
C ALA A 255 -17.63 -21.33 9.69
N GLU A 256 -18.48 -20.41 10.17
CA GLU A 256 -19.09 -19.38 9.33
C GLU A 256 -18.04 -18.33 8.93
N PRO A 257 -17.76 -18.12 7.61
CA PRO A 257 -16.82 -17.11 7.19
C PRO A 257 -17.39 -15.70 7.43
N PRO A 258 -16.53 -14.70 7.68
CA PRO A 258 -16.98 -13.32 7.89
C PRO A 258 -17.76 -12.80 6.67
N PRO A 259 -18.74 -11.89 6.85
CA PRO A 259 -19.58 -11.36 5.77
C PRO A 259 -18.72 -10.63 4.73
N ARG A 260 -18.87 -10.99 3.45
CA ARG A 260 -18.08 -10.45 2.31
C ARG A 260 -18.82 -9.34 1.60
N ASN A 261 -18.13 -8.22 1.35
CA ASN A 261 -18.59 -7.17 0.45
C ASN A 261 -18.31 -7.57 -1.01
N ALA A 262 -19.23 -8.34 -1.61
CA ALA A 262 -19.10 -8.81 -2.99
C ALA A 262 -19.43 -7.74 -4.07
N VAL A 263 -20.04 -6.62 -3.68
CA VAL A 263 -20.65 -5.66 -4.62
C VAL A 263 -19.60 -4.82 -5.37
N GLU A 264 -18.52 -4.40 -4.71
CA GLU A 264 -17.53 -3.51 -5.34
C GLU A 264 -16.65 -4.16 -6.43
N LEU A 265 -16.46 -5.47 -6.38
CA LEU A 265 -15.60 -6.19 -7.33
C LEU A 265 -16.36 -6.66 -8.59
N LEU A 266 -17.65 -6.88 -8.50
CA LEU A 266 -18.51 -7.15 -9.65
C LEU A 266 -18.66 -5.91 -10.53
N GLU A 267 -18.73 -4.71 -9.95
CA GLU A 267 -18.73 -3.45 -10.70
C GLU A 267 -17.37 -3.22 -11.41
N PHE A 268 -16.28 -3.62 -10.78
CA PHE A 268 -14.93 -3.50 -11.34
C PHE A 268 -14.67 -4.45 -12.52
N ALA A 269 -15.11 -5.69 -12.41
CA ALA A 269 -15.00 -6.70 -13.48
C ALA A 269 -15.90 -6.36 -14.66
N SER A 270 -17.12 -5.86 -14.42
CA SER A 270 -18.07 -5.49 -15.45
C SER A 270 -17.67 -4.23 -16.23
N ALA A 271 -16.99 -3.27 -15.59
CA ALA A 271 -16.51 -2.06 -16.27
C ALA A 271 -15.37 -2.31 -17.27
N ARG A 272 -14.60 -3.40 -17.11
CA ARG A 272 -13.50 -3.77 -18.03
C ARG A 272 -13.92 -4.73 -19.15
N LEU A 273 -14.99 -5.52 -18.96
CA LEU A 273 -15.50 -6.44 -19.98
C LEU A 273 -16.53 -5.80 -20.94
N GLY A 274 -16.91 -4.56 -20.71
CA GLY A 274 -18.00 -3.87 -21.42
C GLY A 274 -17.59 -2.88 -22.49
N LYS A 275 -16.42 -2.99 -23.16
CA LYS A 275 -16.11 -2.23 -24.38
C LYS A 275 -15.14 -2.98 -25.28
N THR A 276 -15.69 -3.97 -25.99
CA THR A 276 -15.15 -4.38 -27.29
C THR A 276 -16.32 -4.30 -28.26
N VAL A 277 -16.43 -3.20 -28.96
CA VAL A 277 -16.99 -3.08 -30.32
C VAL A 277 -16.16 -2.02 -31.03
#